data_00e9dd5f6c6708c436eeff0a7075cb29
#
_entry.id   00e9dd5f6c6708c436eeff0a7075cb29
#
_cell.length_a   1.000
_cell.length_b   1.000
_cell.length_c   1.000
_cell.angle_alpha   90.00
_cell.angle_beta   90.00
_cell.angle_gamma   90.00
#
_symmetry.space_group_name_H-M   'P 1'
#
loop_
_entity.id
_entity.type
_entity.pdbx_description
1 polymer ?
#
loop_
_entity_poly.entity_id
_entity_poly.type
_entity_poly.pdbx_seq_one_letter_code
_entity_poly.pdbx_strand_id
1 'polypeptide(L)'
;MKMERPRPTRADAALLRNTVLKLTAANRLFTVAVVLVVALVWWFLLHKVIAFGRGLDYSGLQALGAQVMAFVEQYSPFFWWAIVALCTLIIAYFLYGFVQSMNRQAMARRVSSQRIAFLTSRLSGPALKVLGWSWHNRRDPITVGVLQHALRELRHGRAERIEQAAEHAMLLESATADALQDANGARPPAQVTAHGPDSMETPTPITVHRSPSQAQ
;
A
#
# COMPACT_ATOMS: atom_id res chain seq x y z
N MET A 1 34.37 2.38 -24.49
CA MET A 1 33.30 3.39 -24.60
C MET A 1 32.34 3.13 -23.42
N LYS A 2 32.41 3.97 -22.36
CA LYS A 2 31.56 3.81 -21.16
C LYS A 2 30.18 4.32 -21.53
N MET A 3 29.25 3.42 -21.87
CA MET A 3 27.84 3.79 -22.09
C MET A 3 27.32 4.45 -20.81
N GLU A 4 27.12 5.76 -20.85
CA GLU A 4 26.52 6.53 -19.79
C GLU A 4 25.09 6.07 -19.63
N ARG A 5 24.85 5.25 -18.59
CA ARG A 5 23.53 4.65 -18.33
C ARG A 5 22.55 5.76 -17.98
N PRO A 6 21.41 5.87 -18.65
CA PRO A 6 20.45 6.93 -18.36
C PRO A 6 19.90 6.76 -16.94
N ARG A 7 20.31 7.66 -16.05
CA ARG A 7 19.77 7.71 -14.69
C ARG A 7 18.34 8.22 -14.72
N PRO A 8 17.46 7.75 -13.82
CA PRO A 8 16.12 8.32 -13.69
C PRO A 8 16.25 9.81 -13.38
N THR A 9 15.68 10.64 -14.25
CA THR A 9 15.82 12.07 -14.14
C THR A 9 14.84 12.64 -13.11
N ARG A 10 15.20 13.77 -12.50
CA ARG A 10 14.26 14.53 -11.65
C ARG A 10 12.98 14.90 -12.42
N ALA A 11 13.09 15.01 -13.75
CA ALA A 11 11.95 15.25 -14.65
C ALA A 11 10.93 14.09 -14.62
N ASP A 12 11.37 12.83 -14.55
CA ASP A 12 10.46 11.67 -14.48
C ASP A 12 9.62 11.70 -13.19
N ALA A 13 10.26 11.99 -12.06
CA ALA A 13 9.58 12.14 -10.79
C ALA A 13 8.59 13.33 -10.78
N ALA A 14 8.94 14.42 -11.48
CA ALA A 14 8.07 15.59 -11.62
C ALA A 14 6.86 15.29 -12.53
N LEU A 15 7.04 14.57 -13.64
CA LEU A 15 5.96 14.14 -14.51
C LEU A 15 4.96 13.23 -13.80
N LEU A 16 5.46 12.21 -13.11
CA LEU A 16 4.62 11.32 -12.30
C LEU A 16 3.88 12.08 -11.19
N ARG A 17 4.58 12.97 -10.46
CA ARG A 17 3.98 13.80 -9.43
C ARG A 17 2.86 14.67 -9.98
N ASN A 18 3.09 15.38 -11.09
CA ASN A 18 2.10 16.26 -11.68
C ASN A 18 0.88 15.48 -12.18
N THR A 19 1.09 14.29 -12.75
CA THR A 19 -0.01 13.43 -13.18
C THR A 19 -0.84 12.93 -12.01
N VAL A 20 -0.18 12.46 -10.95
CA VAL A 20 -0.85 12.03 -9.71
C VAL A 20 -1.59 13.19 -9.06
N LEU A 21 -0.98 14.38 -8.97
CA LEU A 21 -1.62 15.57 -8.41
C LEU A 21 -2.87 15.95 -9.19
N LYS A 22 -2.82 15.98 -10.53
CA LYS A 22 -3.99 16.28 -11.37
C LYS A 22 -5.11 15.25 -11.18
N LEU A 23 -4.78 13.97 -11.00
CA LEU A 23 -5.75 12.90 -10.76
C LEU A 23 -6.40 12.97 -9.38
N THR A 24 -5.66 13.40 -8.37
CA THR A 24 -6.12 13.41 -6.98
C THR A 24 -6.59 14.79 -6.48
N ALA A 25 -6.24 15.87 -7.18
CA ALA A 25 -6.53 17.26 -6.76
C ALA A 25 -8.01 17.51 -6.52
N ALA A 26 -8.88 17.11 -7.45
CA ALA A 26 -10.33 17.29 -7.31
C ALA A 26 -10.88 16.55 -6.08
N ASN A 27 -10.41 15.32 -5.85
CA ASN A 27 -10.85 14.54 -4.70
C ASN A 27 -10.32 15.10 -3.37
N ARG A 28 -9.08 15.58 -3.34
CA ARG A 28 -8.51 16.22 -2.16
C ARG A 28 -9.22 17.53 -1.84
N LEU A 29 -9.48 18.36 -2.86
CA LEU A 29 -10.20 19.61 -2.69
C LEU A 29 -11.62 19.37 -2.14
N PHE A 30 -12.32 18.38 -2.68
CA PHE A 30 -13.63 17.96 -2.18
C PHE A 30 -13.57 17.51 -0.72
N THR A 31 -12.61 16.66 -0.37
CA THR A 31 -12.42 16.19 1.02
C THR A 31 -12.15 17.36 1.97
N VAL A 32 -11.27 18.29 1.59
CA VAL A 32 -10.99 19.49 2.40
C VAL A 32 -12.22 20.37 2.55
N ALA A 33 -12.99 20.57 1.47
CA ALA A 33 -14.23 21.34 1.53
C ALA A 33 -15.25 20.71 2.49
N VAL A 34 -15.44 19.39 2.43
CA VAL A 34 -16.34 18.68 3.36
C VAL A 34 -15.87 18.82 4.81
N VAL A 35 -14.56 18.66 5.08
CA VAL A 35 -13.99 18.83 6.42
C VAL A 35 -14.24 20.26 6.95
N LEU A 36 -14.04 21.27 6.12
CA LEU A 36 -14.28 22.67 6.48
C LEU A 36 -15.76 22.94 6.77
N VAL A 37 -16.67 22.41 5.93
CA VAL A 37 -18.13 22.56 6.16
C VAL A 37 -18.53 21.91 7.47
N VAL A 38 -18.07 20.69 7.75
CA VAL A 38 -18.35 20.00 9.01
C VAL A 38 -17.79 20.78 10.20
N ALA A 39 -16.58 21.32 10.10
CA ALA A 39 -15.97 22.12 11.15
C ALA A 39 -16.76 23.42 11.41
N LEU A 40 -17.23 24.10 10.37
CA LEU A 40 -18.06 25.32 10.49
C LEU A 40 -19.42 25.01 11.12
N VAL A 41 -20.07 23.94 10.67
CA VAL A 41 -21.36 23.51 11.25
C VAL A 41 -21.18 23.17 12.72
N TRP A 42 -20.11 22.43 13.06
CA TRP A 42 -19.77 22.09 14.44
C TRP A 42 -19.48 23.32 15.27
N TRP A 43 -18.70 24.27 14.76
CA TRP A 43 -18.43 25.55 15.43
C TRP A 43 -19.74 26.30 15.75
N PHE A 44 -20.66 26.38 14.80
CA PHE A 44 -21.97 26.99 15.01
C PHE A 44 -22.81 26.25 16.05
N LEU A 45 -22.88 24.91 15.95
CA LEU A 45 -23.58 24.07 16.93
C LEU A 45 -23.02 24.24 18.34
N LEU A 46 -21.70 24.27 18.47
CA LEU A 46 -21.00 24.41 19.74
C LEU A 46 -21.42 25.68 20.47
N HIS A 47 -21.50 26.81 19.75
CA HIS A 47 -22.01 28.07 20.32
C HIS A 47 -23.46 27.97 20.76
N LYS A 48 -24.30 27.28 20.00
CA LYS A 48 -25.71 27.06 20.35
C LYS A 48 -25.87 26.14 21.56
N VAL A 49 -25.11 25.06 21.66
CA VAL A 49 -25.14 24.12 22.77
C VAL A 49 -24.69 24.81 24.07
N ILE A 50 -23.60 25.59 24.03
CA ILE A 50 -23.13 26.33 25.19
C ILE A 50 -24.16 27.40 25.63
N ALA A 51 -24.75 28.13 24.66
CA ALA A 51 -25.79 29.12 24.96
C ALA A 51 -27.05 28.47 25.58
N PHE A 52 -27.44 27.33 25.05
CA PHE A 52 -28.55 26.54 25.58
C PHE A 52 -28.28 26.06 27.02
N GLY A 53 -27.06 25.52 27.28
CA GLY A 53 -26.64 25.08 28.60
C GLY A 53 -26.65 26.18 29.67
N ARG A 54 -26.34 27.43 29.25
CA ARG A 54 -26.42 28.62 30.15
C ARG A 54 -27.84 29.09 30.43
N GLY A 55 -28.77 28.80 29.51
CA GLY A 55 -30.16 29.22 29.62
C GLY A 55 -31.08 28.22 30.29
N LEU A 56 -30.58 27.06 30.71
CA LEU A 56 -31.36 26.05 31.41
C LEU A 56 -31.70 26.55 32.82
N ASP A 57 -32.98 26.73 33.08
CA ASP A 57 -33.49 27.03 34.41
C ASP A 57 -33.65 25.73 35.20
N TYR A 58 -32.80 25.56 36.21
CA TYR A 58 -32.79 24.40 37.08
C TYR A 58 -33.84 24.52 38.23
N SER A 59 -34.73 25.50 38.20
CA SER A 59 -35.75 25.74 39.25
C SER A 59 -36.66 24.53 39.52
N GLY A 60 -36.93 23.69 38.50
CA GLY A 60 -37.67 22.45 38.65
C GLY A 60 -36.99 21.38 39.51
N LEU A 61 -35.67 21.47 39.76
CA LEU A 61 -34.93 20.56 40.59
C LEU A 61 -34.97 20.91 42.11
N GLN A 62 -35.63 21.99 42.48
CA GLN A 62 -35.75 22.41 43.90
C GLN A 62 -36.37 21.33 44.82
N ALA A 63 -37.20 20.45 44.24
CA ALA A 63 -37.77 19.30 44.95
C ALA A 63 -36.74 18.26 45.44
N LEU A 64 -35.50 18.27 44.89
CA LEU A 64 -34.44 17.33 45.22
C LEU A 64 -33.55 17.78 46.39
N GLY A 65 -33.80 18.99 46.93
CA GLY A 65 -33.05 19.51 48.09
C GLY A 65 -31.90 20.47 47.72
N ALA A 66 -31.67 21.45 48.61
CA ALA A 66 -30.72 22.53 48.41
C ALA A 66 -29.26 22.07 48.16
N GLN A 67 -28.90 20.93 48.73
CA GLN A 67 -27.55 20.36 48.66
C GLN A 67 -27.25 19.80 47.25
N VAL A 68 -28.26 19.17 46.60
CA VAL A 68 -28.16 18.68 45.22
C VAL A 68 -28.13 19.84 44.23
N MET A 69 -28.90 20.90 44.51
CA MET A 69 -28.91 22.11 43.71
C MET A 69 -27.51 22.78 43.64
N ALA A 70 -26.88 22.99 44.82
CA ALA A 70 -25.56 23.58 44.90
C ALA A 70 -24.52 22.74 44.17
N PHE A 71 -24.60 21.41 44.24
CA PHE A 71 -23.71 20.52 43.50
C PHE A 71 -23.90 20.59 42.00
N VAL A 72 -25.14 20.57 41.51
CA VAL A 72 -25.46 20.66 40.08
C VAL A 72 -25.03 22.02 39.51
N GLU A 73 -25.25 23.10 40.23
CA GLU A 73 -24.89 24.45 39.81
C GLU A 73 -23.35 24.60 39.73
N GLN A 74 -22.63 24.03 40.70
CA GLN A 74 -21.16 24.06 40.70
C GLN A 74 -20.53 23.22 39.60
N TYR A 75 -21.09 22.04 39.27
CA TYR A 75 -20.54 21.12 38.29
C TYR A 75 -21.17 21.23 36.87
N SER A 76 -22.25 22.01 36.72
CA SER A 76 -22.95 22.24 35.47
C SER A 76 -22.02 22.66 34.30
N PRO A 77 -21.08 23.62 34.46
CA PRO A 77 -20.18 23.97 33.36
C PRO A 77 -19.27 22.82 32.94
N PHE A 78 -18.78 21.99 33.88
CA PHE A 78 -17.96 20.84 33.57
C PHE A 78 -18.73 19.76 32.81
N PHE A 79 -19.99 19.54 33.14
CA PHE A 79 -20.85 18.59 32.48
C PHE A 79 -21.07 18.96 31.00
N TRP A 80 -21.37 20.23 30.73
CA TRP A 80 -21.54 20.74 29.37
C TRP A 80 -20.25 20.66 28.55
N TRP A 81 -19.11 20.97 29.16
CA TRP A 81 -17.81 20.80 28.53
C TRP A 81 -17.48 19.33 28.24
N ALA A 82 -17.85 18.42 29.11
CA ALA A 82 -17.68 16.98 28.90
C ALA A 82 -18.52 16.48 27.73
N ILE A 83 -19.77 16.94 27.61
CA ILE A 83 -20.65 16.62 26.48
C ILE A 83 -20.05 17.17 25.16
N VAL A 84 -19.61 18.40 25.17
CA VAL A 84 -18.96 19.03 23.99
C VAL A 84 -17.70 18.24 23.60
N ALA A 85 -16.86 17.86 24.55
CA ALA A 85 -15.67 17.08 24.29
C ALA A 85 -16.03 15.70 23.70
N LEU A 86 -17.01 15.01 24.27
CA LEU A 86 -17.46 13.72 23.78
C LEU A 86 -18.01 13.81 22.35
N CYS A 87 -18.88 14.78 22.07
CA CYS A 87 -19.44 15.00 20.74
C CYS A 87 -18.33 15.34 19.73
N THR A 88 -17.34 16.15 20.14
CA THR A 88 -16.20 16.50 19.29
C THR A 88 -15.38 15.27 18.94
N LEU A 89 -15.11 14.37 19.89
CA LEU A 89 -14.41 13.11 19.67
C LEU A 89 -15.17 12.21 18.68
N ILE A 90 -16.49 12.10 18.84
CA ILE A 90 -17.34 11.32 17.95
C ILE A 90 -17.27 11.86 16.52
N ILE A 91 -17.43 13.18 16.34
CA ILE A 91 -17.36 13.84 15.03
C ILE A 91 -15.96 13.66 14.43
N ALA A 92 -14.89 13.85 15.21
CA ALA A 92 -13.53 13.64 14.75
C ALA A 92 -13.28 12.19 14.30
N TYR A 93 -13.82 11.21 15.02
CA TYR A 93 -13.73 9.79 14.65
C TYR A 93 -14.42 9.51 13.31
N PHE A 94 -15.65 9.97 13.12
CA PHE A 94 -16.38 9.80 11.85
C PHE A 94 -15.68 10.52 10.70
N LEU A 95 -15.19 11.73 10.94
CA LEU A 95 -14.48 12.52 9.94
C LEU A 95 -13.16 11.86 9.53
N TYR A 96 -12.41 11.30 10.48
CA TYR A 96 -11.22 10.50 10.21
C TYR A 96 -11.55 9.28 9.34
N GLY A 97 -12.58 8.52 9.68
CA GLY A 97 -13.04 7.37 8.89
C GLY A 97 -13.45 7.77 7.47
N PHE A 98 -14.18 8.87 7.34
CA PHE A 98 -14.56 9.43 6.04
C PHE A 98 -13.36 9.80 5.18
N VAL A 99 -12.41 10.57 5.71
CA VAL A 99 -11.19 10.98 5.00
C VAL A 99 -10.38 9.76 4.57
N GLN A 100 -10.25 8.77 5.44
CA GLN A 100 -9.53 7.53 5.15
C GLN A 100 -10.22 6.74 4.02
N SER A 101 -11.56 6.64 4.05
CA SER A 101 -12.33 5.98 3.00
C SER A 101 -12.18 6.69 1.66
N MET A 102 -12.30 8.02 1.63
CA MET A 102 -12.12 8.82 0.42
C MET A 102 -10.71 8.69 -0.16
N ASN A 103 -9.69 8.63 0.70
CA ASN A 103 -8.30 8.44 0.26
C ASN A 103 -8.09 7.04 -0.35
N ARG A 104 -8.67 5.99 0.26
CA ARG A 104 -8.63 4.62 -0.30
C ARG A 104 -9.30 4.54 -1.67
N GLN A 105 -10.48 5.14 -1.81
CA GLN A 105 -11.21 5.19 -3.09
C GLN A 105 -10.41 5.97 -4.16
N ALA A 106 -9.77 7.09 -3.79
CA ALA A 106 -8.92 7.85 -4.70
C ALA A 106 -7.74 7.03 -5.22
N MET A 107 -7.11 6.22 -4.36
CA MET A 107 -6.01 5.32 -4.76
C MET A 107 -6.46 4.14 -5.61
N ALA A 108 -7.67 3.64 -5.42
CA ALA A 108 -8.25 2.55 -6.19
C ALA A 108 -8.75 2.98 -7.59
N ARG A 109 -8.80 4.28 -7.88
CA ARG A 109 -9.23 4.76 -9.20
C ARG A 109 -8.31 4.27 -10.31
N ARG A 110 -8.93 3.71 -11.36
CA ARG A 110 -8.24 3.25 -12.56
C ARG A 110 -7.73 4.42 -13.36
N VAL A 111 -6.54 4.32 -13.89
CA VAL A 111 -5.94 5.33 -14.79
C VAL A 111 -6.33 4.99 -16.22
N SER A 112 -6.80 5.99 -17.00
CA SER A 112 -7.17 5.76 -18.38
C SER A 112 -5.95 5.35 -19.25
N SER A 113 -6.19 4.44 -20.21
CA SER A 113 -5.15 3.94 -21.12
C SER A 113 -4.41 5.06 -21.86
N GLN A 114 -5.13 6.11 -22.24
CA GLN A 114 -4.56 7.28 -22.89
C GLN A 114 -3.52 8.01 -22.02
N ARG A 115 -3.76 8.10 -20.71
CA ARG A 115 -2.79 8.70 -19.76
C ARG A 115 -1.60 7.79 -19.52
N ILE A 116 -1.82 6.47 -19.52
CA ILE A 116 -0.72 5.50 -19.44
C ILE A 116 0.15 5.63 -20.69
N ALA A 117 -0.44 5.65 -21.88
CA ALA A 117 0.30 5.84 -23.14
C ALA A 117 1.11 7.14 -23.14
N PHE A 118 0.53 8.23 -22.64
CA PHE A 118 1.25 9.51 -22.51
C PHE A 118 2.44 9.41 -21.52
N LEU A 119 2.26 8.70 -20.39
CA LEU A 119 3.33 8.49 -19.41
C LEU A 119 4.44 7.62 -19.99
N THR A 120 4.09 6.50 -20.65
CA THR A 120 5.08 5.58 -21.23
C THR A 120 5.91 6.20 -22.33
N SER A 121 5.35 7.14 -23.09
CA SER A 121 6.08 7.85 -24.15
C SER A 121 7.06 8.90 -23.63
N ARG A 122 6.93 9.34 -22.37
CA ARG A 122 7.74 10.41 -21.78
C ARG A 122 8.63 10.00 -20.63
N LEU A 123 8.39 8.82 -20.04
CA LEU A 123 9.22 8.30 -18.97
C LEU A 123 10.49 7.67 -19.51
N SER A 124 11.59 7.83 -18.77
CA SER A 124 12.85 7.16 -19.07
C SER A 124 12.75 5.64 -18.86
N GLY A 125 13.62 4.87 -19.52
CA GLY A 125 13.68 3.41 -19.39
C GLY A 125 13.76 2.91 -17.94
N PRO A 126 14.64 3.47 -17.10
CA PRO A 126 14.69 3.12 -15.66
C PRO A 126 13.38 3.41 -14.91
N ALA A 127 12.72 4.52 -15.20
CA ALA A 127 11.43 4.86 -14.58
C ALA A 127 10.32 3.89 -15.00
N LEU A 128 10.32 3.45 -16.26
CA LEU A 128 9.40 2.40 -16.76
C LEU A 128 9.63 1.06 -16.08
N LYS A 129 10.89 0.66 -15.82
CA LYS A 129 11.21 -0.56 -15.07
C LYS A 129 10.66 -0.50 -13.64
N VAL A 130 10.78 0.65 -12.96
CA VAL A 130 10.21 0.85 -11.62
C VAL A 130 8.69 0.81 -11.65
N LEU A 131 8.07 1.40 -12.65
CA LEU A 131 6.61 1.34 -12.83
C LEU A 131 6.14 -0.09 -13.06
N GLY A 132 6.81 -0.84 -13.94
CA GLY A 132 6.52 -2.25 -14.20
C GLY A 132 6.72 -3.13 -12.96
N TRP A 133 7.76 -2.85 -12.16
CA TRP A 133 7.99 -3.52 -10.89
C TRP A 133 6.90 -3.20 -9.84
N SER A 134 6.45 -1.96 -9.77
CA SER A 134 5.37 -1.54 -8.86
C SER A 134 4.02 -2.14 -9.22
N TRP A 135 3.84 -2.56 -10.48
CA TRP A 135 2.62 -3.17 -10.98
C TRP A 135 2.65 -4.69 -10.81
N HIS A 136 2.45 -5.15 -9.56
CA HIS A 136 2.53 -6.57 -9.19
C HIS A 136 1.47 -7.42 -9.87
N ASN A 137 0.22 -6.96 -9.87
CA ASN A 137 -0.89 -7.70 -10.47
C ASN A 137 -1.19 -7.22 -11.89
N ARG A 138 -0.59 -7.89 -12.87
CA ARG A 138 -0.77 -7.56 -14.29
C ARG A 138 -2.17 -7.89 -14.85
N ARG A 139 -3.01 -8.56 -14.06
CA ARG A 139 -4.41 -8.83 -14.43
C ARG A 139 -5.31 -7.63 -14.15
N ASP A 140 -4.92 -6.76 -13.24
CA ASP A 140 -5.67 -5.54 -12.90
C ASP A 140 -5.12 -4.32 -13.63
N PRO A 141 -5.98 -3.37 -14.01
CA PRO A 141 -5.52 -2.11 -14.62
C PRO A 141 -4.69 -1.29 -13.64
N ILE A 142 -3.75 -0.51 -14.16
CA ILE A 142 -2.93 0.40 -13.36
C ILE A 142 -3.83 1.41 -12.64
N THR A 143 -3.68 1.48 -11.32
CA THR A 143 -4.41 2.42 -10.46
C THR A 143 -3.54 3.62 -10.08
N VAL A 144 -4.17 4.67 -9.55
CA VAL A 144 -3.45 5.84 -9.01
C VAL A 144 -2.51 5.43 -7.87
N GLY A 145 -2.90 4.42 -7.08
CA GLY A 145 -2.06 3.86 -6.01
C GLY A 145 -0.74 3.29 -6.53
N VAL A 146 -0.78 2.54 -7.65
CA VAL A 146 0.43 2.01 -8.31
C VAL A 146 1.35 3.14 -8.77
N LEU A 147 0.80 4.22 -9.37
CA LEU A 147 1.60 5.38 -9.78
C LEU A 147 2.24 6.10 -8.58
N GLN A 148 1.52 6.22 -7.46
CA GLN A 148 2.06 6.82 -6.24
C GLN A 148 3.16 5.96 -5.63
N HIS A 149 2.99 4.63 -5.65
CA HIS A 149 4.01 3.69 -5.19
C HIS A 149 5.26 3.79 -6.07
N ALA A 150 5.11 3.74 -7.40
CA ALA A 150 6.21 3.92 -8.34
C ALA A 150 6.95 5.25 -8.13
N LEU A 151 6.24 6.35 -7.91
CA LEU A 151 6.83 7.66 -7.62
C LEU A 151 7.64 7.66 -6.32
N ARG A 152 7.13 7.00 -5.28
CA ARG A 152 7.84 6.87 -4.00
C ARG A 152 9.12 6.06 -4.17
N GLU A 153 9.03 4.92 -4.84
CA GLU A 153 10.17 4.03 -5.10
C GLU A 153 11.24 4.68 -5.97
N LEU A 154 10.84 5.46 -6.99
CA LEU A 154 11.77 6.26 -7.79
C LEU A 154 12.58 7.25 -6.94
N ARG A 155 11.92 7.92 -5.97
CA ARG A 155 12.59 8.85 -5.05
C ARG A 155 13.55 8.17 -4.09
N HIS A 156 13.30 6.89 -3.77
CA HIS A 156 14.16 6.09 -2.90
C HIS A 156 15.28 5.34 -3.65
N GLY A 157 15.53 5.70 -4.91
CA GLY A 157 16.62 5.09 -5.70
C GLY A 157 16.35 3.65 -6.12
N ARG A 158 15.07 3.24 -6.23
CA ARG A 158 14.72 1.86 -6.63
C ARG A 158 15.22 1.49 -8.01
N ALA A 159 15.31 2.45 -8.93
CA ALA A 159 15.82 2.20 -10.27
C ALA A 159 17.27 1.67 -10.26
N GLU A 160 18.13 2.26 -9.43
CA GLU A 160 19.52 1.83 -9.26
C GLU A 160 19.60 0.42 -8.65
N ARG A 161 18.76 0.11 -7.66
CA ARG A 161 18.71 -1.22 -7.04
C ARG A 161 18.24 -2.31 -8.00
N ILE A 162 17.27 -2.03 -8.87
CA ILE A 162 16.82 -2.97 -9.90
C ILE A 162 17.93 -3.23 -10.91
N GLU A 163 18.70 -2.21 -11.26
CA GLU A 163 19.82 -2.35 -12.18
C GLU A 163 20.95 -3.18 -11.57
N GLN A 164 21.32 -2.90 -10.32
CA GLN A 164 22.29 -3.69 -9.57
C GLN A 164 21.85 -5.15 -9.40
N ALA A 165 20.57 -5.38 -9.11
CA ALA A 165 20.06 -6.75 -8.99
C ALA A 165 20.13 -7.51 -10.32
N ALA A 166 19.86 -6.84 -11.46
CA ALA A 166 20.01 -7.45 -12.77
C ALA A 166 21.47 -7.77 -13.11
N GLU A 167 22.40 -6.88 -12.73
CA GLU A 167 23.85 -7.11 -12.89
C GLU A 167 24.33 -8.32 -12.06
N HIS A 168 23.89 -8.39 -10.79
CA HIS A 168 24.21 -9.55 -9.94
C HIS A 168 23.62 -10.86 -10.49
N ALA A 169 22.40 -10.81 -11.04
CA ALA A 169 21.79 -12.00 -11.65
C ALA A 169 22.57 -12.49 -12.86
N MET A 170 23.03 -11.60 -13.75
CA MET A 170 23.87 -11.96 -14.88
C MET A 170 25.22 -12.56 -14.47
N LEU A 171 25.85 -12.00 -13.42
CA LEU A 171 27.12 -12.52 -12.89
C LEU A 171 26.96 -13.92 -12.30
N LEU A 172 25.87 -14.16 -11.56
CA LEU A 172 25.57 -15.48 -11.01
C LEU A 172 25.24 -16.49 -12.10
N GLU A 173 24.50 -16.07 -13.13
CA GLU A 173 24.15 -16.93 -14.25
C GLU A 173 25.39 -17.35 -15.05
N SER A 174 26.31 -16.41 -15.33
CA SER A 174 27.59 -16.73 -15.99
C SER A 174 28.43 -17.66 -15.15
N ALA A 175 28.58 -17.42 -13.84
CA ALA A 175 29.38 -18.27 -12.94
C ALA A 175 28.79 -19.69 -12.81
N THR A 176 27.46 -19.82 -12.80
CA THR A 176 26.82 -21.14 -12.78
C THR A 176 26.98 -21.89 -14.10
N ALA A 177 26.92 -21.17 -15.23
CA ALA A 177 27.16 -21.75 -16.56
C ALA A 177 28.59 -22.29 -16.66
N ASP A 178 29.60 -21.51 -16.23
CA ASP A 178 31.00 -21.89 -16.22
C ASP A 178 31.26 -23.13 -15.32
N ALA A 179 30.66 -23.14 -14.11
CA ALA A 179 30.77 -24.27 -13.19
C ALA A 179 30.14 -25.56 -13.75
N LEU A 180 29.02 -25.45 -14.47
CA LEU A 180 28.38 -26.59 -15.14
C LEU A 180 29.22 -27.11 -16.32
N GLN A 181 29.89 -26.21 -17.02
CA GLN A 181 30.77 -26.54 -18.13
C GLN A 181 32.03 -27.28 -17.65
N ASP A 182 32.64 -26.80 -16.57
CA ASP A 182 33.79 -27.47 -15.91
C ASP A 182 33.39 -28.85 -15.36
N ALA A 183 32.25 -28.98 -14.74
CA ALA A 183 31.74 -30.26 -14.25
C ALA A 183 31.44 -31.26 -15.38
N ASN A 184 31.03 -30.78 -16.55
CA ASN A 184 30.76 -31.62 -17.71
C ASN A 184 32.05 -31.97 -18.49
N GLY A 185 33.04 -31.08 -18.47
CA GLY A 185 34.37 -31.31 -19.05
C GLY A 185 35.26 -32.26 -18.21
N ALA A 186 35.01 -32.34 -16.90
CA ALA A 186 35.72 -33.24 -15.98
C ALA A 186 35.15 -34.68 -15.98
N ARG A 187 34.13 -35.00 -16.77
CA ARG A 187 33.61 -36.34 -16.89
C ARG A 187 34.57 -37.17 -17.79
N PRO A 188 35.34 -38.13 -17.25
CA PRO A 188 36.19 -38.96 -18.09
C PRO A 188 35.30 -39.72 -19.08
N PRO A 189 35.83 -39.96 -20.33
CA PRO A 189 35.07 -40.73 -21.30
C PRO A 189 34.71 -42.09 -20.66
N ALA A 190 33.40 -42.36 -20.61
CA ALA A 190 32.92 -43.66 -20.12
C ALA A 190 33.64 -44.76 -20.92
N GLN A 191 34.57 -45.43 -20.27
CA GLN A 191 35.12 -46.66 -20.79
C GLN A 191 33.94 -47.64 -20.96
N VAL A 192 33.54 -47.82 -22.22
CA VAL A 192 32.68 -48.91 -22.61
C VAL A 192 33.49 -50.20 -22.46
N THR A 193 33.58 -50.72 -21.25
CA THR A 193 34.00 -52.12 -21.03
C THR A 193 32.85 -53.00 -21.58
N ALA A 194 33.05 -53.45 -22.80
CA ALA A 194 32.30 -54.55 -23.35
C ALA A 194 32.54 -55.78 -22.45
N HIS A 195 31.62 -56.03 -21.53
CA HIS A 195 31.55 -57.31 -20.80
C HIS A 195 30.47 -58.15 -21.47
N GLY A 196 30.88 -59.30 -21.96
CA GLY A 196 30.07 -60.25 -22.72
C GLY A 196 28.86 -60.80 -21.97
N PRO A 197 27.99 -61.52 -22.71
CA PRO A 197 26.71 -61.94 -22.19
C PRO A 197 26.89 -63.27 -21.45
N ASP A 198 26.59 -63.26 -20.16
CA ASP A 198 26.06 -64.45 -19.46
C ASP A 198 25.66 -64.07 -18.02
N SER A 199 24.44 -64.15 -17.77
CA SER A 199 23.78 -64.67 -16.58
C SER A 199 22.35 -64.13 -16.49
N MET A 200 21.41 -64.98 -16.85
CA MET A 200 19.98 -64.90 -16.55
C MET A 200 19.81 -64.88 -15.04
N GLU A 201 19.33 -63.77 -14.52
CA GLU A 201 18.79 -63.71 -13.16
C GLU A 201 17.44 -62.98 -13.16
N THR A 202 16.45 -63.72 -12.75
CA THR A 202 15.00 -63.40 -12.69
C THR A 202 14.72 -62.23 -11.73
N PRO A 203 13.91 -61.26 -12.11
CA PRO A 203 13.54 -60.18 -11.17
C PRO A 203 12.41 -60.64 -10.25
N THR A 204 12.65 -60.56 -8.97
CA THR A 204 11.65 -60.66 -7.88
C THR A 204 10.75 -59.42 -7.85
N PRO A 205 9.41 -59.55 -7.68
CA PRO A 205 8.52 -58.38 -7.66
C PRO A 205 8.62 -57.62 -6.33
N ILE A 206 8.88 -56.33 -6.44
CA ILE A 206 8.87 -55.39 -5.31
C ILE A 206 7.43 -55.08 -4.93
N THR A 207 7.02 -55.50 -3.72
CA THR A 207 5.75 -55.23 -3.11
C THR A 207 5.70 -53.72 -2.71
N VAL A 208 4.83 -52.96 -3.38
CA VAL A 208 4.58 -51.55 -3.02
C VAL A 208 3.69 -51.49 -1.76
N HIS A 209 4.28 -51.10 -0.67
CA HIS A 209 3.59 -50.83 0.59
C HIS A 209 2.90 -49.45 0.51
N ARG A 210 1.59 -49.47 0.33
CA ARG A 210 0.74 -48.26 0.33
C ARG A 210 0.39 -47.91 1.77
N SER A 211 0.93 -46.84 2.29
CA SER A 211 0.50 -46.26 3.58
C SER A 211 -0.82 -45.50 3.45
N PRO A 212 -1.78 -45.68 4.36
CA PRO A 212 -3.04 -44.97 4.30
C PRO A 212 -2.89 -43.55 4.92
N SER A 213 -3.45 -42.59 4.17
CA SER A 213 -3.71 -41.21 4.56
C SER A 213 -4.59 -41.18 5.81
N GLN A 214 -4.15 -40.46 6.86
CA GLN A 214 -5.01 -40.04 7.97
C GLN A 214 -5.66 -38.71 7.64
N ALA A 215 -6.99 -38.76 7.58
CA ALA A 215 -7.87 -37.60 7.65
C ALA A 215 -8.07 -37.21 9.14
N GLN A 216 -7.81 -35.95 9.46
CA GLN A 216 -8.56 -35.16 10.45
C GLN A 216 -8.40 -33.68 10.10
#